data_40910fe65b8b2974c02d96779adc3398
#
_entry.id   40910fe65b8b2974c02d96779adc3398
#
_cell.length_a   1.000
_cell.length_b   1.000
_cell.length_c   1.000
_cell.angle_alpha   90.00
_cell.angle_beta   90.00
_cell.angle_gamma   90.00
#
_symmetry.space_group_name_H-M   'P 1'
#
loop_
_entity.id
_entity.type
_entity.pdbx_description
1 polymer ?
#
loop_
_entity_poly.entity_id
_entity_poly.type
_entity_poly.pdbx_seq_one_letter_code
_entity_poly.pdbx_strand_id
1 'polypeptide(L)'
;MKPDYRKTLSNQEDFNSKISRLTQQAIKELNLNVPKNYLIDLLKEYLYFCFNSNKNSILALLDNVKENGEQFKKSESDIKLINLFLNWEDEEKNKFVYNIVSYGYVYCSLTVKKDEILANRLFRGKKFILDANIIFRLAGINNDVRMNTIKSFVEKCKEVGVTLCYTTATLDEIKRVIVSKVQWIKSVTGSQEPLDLSEFDNSKNDFYNIYCNWSSYDGNIYNDFRGFQTYLMKLVINVLNEILPVDIPDFSIKNADKFENYITSLKDYKEKHSGKKQSQASLQTDINNYLYLKGLRKKDKNINLWTTNEFFISADQNLIGWSLEKDSGIPLVVLPSIWLTIMLRFSGRTANDYKAFCSFLELRTHLPEDTIHVYQL
;
A
#
# COMPACT_ATOMS: atom_id res chain seq x y z
N MET A 1 -9.87 24.36 21.02
CA MET A 1 -9.75 24.41 19.55
C MET A 1 -9.11 23.11 19.09
N LYS A 2 -9.83 22.23 18.44
CA LYS A 2 -9.24 21.03 17.83
C LYS A 2 -8.56 21.46 16.53
N PRO A 3 -7.30 21.11 16.29
CA PRO A 3 -6.67 21.40 15.00
C PRO A 3 -7.44 20.70 13.87
N ASP A 4 -7.69 21.43 12.81
CA ASP A 4 -8.41 20.93 11.65
C ASP A 4 -7.47 20.06 10.80
N TYR A 5 -7.36 18.79 11.16
CA TYR A 5 -6.52 17.78 10.48
C TYR A 5 -6.83 17.62 8.98
N ARG A 6 -8.00 18.09 8.52
CA ARG A 6 -8.37 18.03 7.10
C ARG A 6 -7.58 19.02 6.22
N LYS A 7 -7.16 20.16 6.79
CA LYS A 7 -6.35 21.14 6.07
C LYS A 7 -4.88 20.74 5.93
N THR A 8 -4.37 19.93 6.85
CA THR A 8 -2.97 19.46 6.81
C THR A 8 -2.75 18.35 5.77
N LEU A 9 -3.78 17.54 5.49
CA LEU A 9 -3.70 16.44 4.52
C LEU A 9 -3.80 16.89 3.06
N SER A 10 -4.38 18.06 2.78
CA SER A 10 -4.56 18.58 1.41
C SER A 10 -3.31 19.24 0.81
N ASN A 11 -2.28 19.50 1.62
CA ASN A 11 -1.08 20.24 1.20
C ASN A 11 0.23 19.45 1.24
N GLN A 12 0.21 18.15 1.51
CA GLN A 12 1.42 17.32 1.38
C GLN A 12 1.53 16.82 -0.05
N GLU A 13 2.43 17.45 -0.77
CA GLU A 13 2.90 17.02 -2.09
C GLU A 13 3.49 15.61 -1.98
N ASP A 14 3.06 14.66 -2.81
CA ASP A 14 3.61 13.31 -2.82
C ASP A 14 5.09 13.29 -3.29
N PHE A 15 5.78 12.18 -3.05
CA PHE A 15 7.20 12.02 -3.41
C PHE A 15 7.46 12.31 -4.89
N ASN A 16 6.62 11.80 -5.80
CA ASN A 16 6.79 11.96 -7.22
C ASN A 16 6.55 13.40 -7.68
N SER A 17 5.52 14.04 -7.15
CA SER A 17 5.24 15.45 -7.40
C SER A 17 6.37 16.32 -6.87
N LYS A 18 6.87 16.04 -5.67
CA LYS A 18 7.93 16.81 -5.04
C LYS A 18 9.27 16.67 -5.76
N ILE A 19 9.71 15.43 -6.07
CA ILE A 19 10.95 15.22 -6.85
C ILE A 19 10.83 15.84 -8.24
N SER A 20 9.65 15.76 -8.87
CA SER A 20 9.36 16.34 -10.17
C SER A 20 9.49 17.88 -10.15
N ARG A 21 8.95 18.53 -9.13
CA ARG A 21 9.02 19.98 -8.96
C ARG A 21 10.44 20.44 -8.66
N LEU A 22 11.10 19.82 -7.70
CA LEU A 22 12.49 20.16 -7.34
C LEU A 22 13.45 19.93 -8.51
N THR A 23 13.28 18.86 -9.27
CA THR A 23 14.10 18.60 -10.46
C THR A 23 13.88 19.68 -11.55
N GLN A 24 12.63 20.10 -11.77
CA GLN A 24 12.34 21.16 -12.73
C GLN A 24 12.92 22.52 -12.30
N GLN A 25 12.89 22.81 -11.01
CA GLN A 25 13.48 24.00 -10.44
C GLN A 25 15.01 23.98 -10.58
N ALA A 26 15.65 22.86 -10.24
CA ALA A 26 17.10 22.68 -10.41
C ALA A 26 17.55 22.82 -11.87
N ILE A 27 16.83 22.24 -12.83
CA ILE A 27 17.11 22.38 -14.26
C ILE A 27 17.11 23.86 -14.68
N LYS A 28 16.12 24.63 -14.17
CA LYS A 28 16.00 26.06 -14.49
C LYS A 28 17.10 26.88 -13.83
N GLU A 29 17.37 26.69 -12.55
CA GLU A 29 18.32 27.50 -11.79
C GLU A 29 19.79 27.18 -12.12
N LEU A 30 20.08 25.91 -12.39
CA LEU A 30 21.43 25.46 -12.75
C LEU A 30 21.68 25.45 -14.26
N ASN A 31 20.71 25.92 -15.06
CA ASN A 31 20.77 25.95 -16.54
C ASN A 31 21.17 24.58 -17.15
N LEU A 32 20.58 23.48 -16.64
CA LEU A 32 20.91 22.14 -17.10
C LEU A 32 20.20 21.84 -18.43
N ASN A 33 20.95 21.39 -19.43
CA ASN A 33 20.39 20.99 -20.72
C ASN A 33 20.08 19.50 -20.77
N VAL A 34 19.13 19.07 -19.92
CA VAL A 34 18.71 17.66 -19.81
C VAL A 34 17.20 17.54 -19.68
N PRO A 35 16.58 16.47 -20.22
CA PRO A 35 15.17 16.19 -19.99
C PRO A 35 14.88 15.96 -18.51
N LYS A 36 13.79 16.54 -18.00
CA LYS A 36 13.37 16.41 -16.60
C LYS A 36 13.27 14.96 -16.15
N ASN A 37 12.59 14.12 -16.95
CA ASN A 37 12.39 12.70 -16.57
C ASN A 37 13.72 11.95 -16.49
N TYR A 38 14.67 12.27 -17.37
CA TYR A 38 16.00 11.66 -17.31
C TYR A 38 16.71 11.95 -15.98
N LEU A 39 16.69 13.21 -15.52
CA LEU A 39 17.31 13.58 -14.25
C LEU A 39 16.58 12.94 -13.05
N ILE A 40 15.24 12.83 -13.10
CA ILE A 40 14.46 12.14 -12.06
C ILE A 40 14.87 10.66 -11.96
N ASP A 41 14.93 9.97 -13.11
CA ASP A 41 15.27 8.54 -13.13
C ASP A 41 16.71 8.32 -12.67
N LEU A 42 17.63 9.18 -13.10
CA LEU A 42 19.02 9.15 -12.68
C LEU A 42 19.17 9.34 -11.16
N LEU A 43 18.45 10.30 -10.58
CA LEU A 43 18.43 10.52 -9.13
C LEU A 43 17.83 9.33 -8.37
N LYS A 44 16.73 8.75 -8.86
CA LYS A 44 16.12 7.56 -8.24
C LYS A 44 17.08 6.37 -8.29
N GLU A 45 17.74 6.12 -9.41
CA GLU A 45 18.72 5.05 -9.55
C GLU A 45 19.92 5.25 -8.61
N TYR A 46 20.41 6.49 -8.49
CA TYR A 46 21.51 6.79 -7.58
C TYR A 46 21.12 6.60 -6.12
N LEU A 47 19.95 7.07 -5.72
CA LEU A 47 19.42 6.84 -4.37
C LEU A 47 19.31 5.34 -4.08
N TYR A 48 18.76 4.57 -5.01
CA TYR A 48 18.67 3.12 -4.87
C TYR A 48 20.05 2.46 -4.76
N PHE A 49 21.02 2.89 -5.58
CA PHE A 49 22.40 2.40 -5.49
C PHE A 49 22.99 2.67 -4.10
N CYS A 50 22.85 3.87 -3.57
CA CYS A 50 23.36 4.22 -2.24
C CYS A 50 22.73 3.35 -1.14
N PHE A 51 21.42 3.09 -1.22
CA PHE A 51 20.74 2.24 -0.26
C PHE A 51 21.09 0.75 -0.40
N ASN A 52 21.45 0.31 -1.60
CA ASN A 52 21.80 -1.08 -1.87
C ASN A 52 23.25 -1.42 -1.52
N SER A 53 24.16 -0.47 -1.64
CA SER A 53 25.60 -0.73 -1.56
C SER A 53 26.14 -0.87 -0.15
N ASN A 54 25.71 -0.05 0.81
CA ASN A 54 26.08 -0.17 2.22
C ASN A 54 25.41 0.90 3.11
N LYS A 55 25.31 0.66 4.45
CA LYS A 55 24.84 1.67 5.42
C LYS A 55 25.70 2.95 5.38
N ASN A 56 26.98 2.83 5.12
CA ASN A 56 27.90 3.97 5.04
C ASN A 56 27.70 4.81 3.76
N SER A 57 27.20 4.21 2.68
CA SER A 57 26.94 4.91 1.42
C SER A 57 25.73 5.86 1.51
N ILE A 58 24.84 5.65 2.48
CA ILE A 58 23.73 6.58 2.74
C ILE A 58 24.25 7.89 3.32
N LEU A 59 25.24 7.84 4.19
CA LEU A 59 25.90 9.02 4.71
C LEU A 59 26.68 9.78 3.61
N ALA A 60 27.16 9.07 2.61
CA ALA A 60 27.82 9.65 1.44
C ALA A 60 26.87 10.42 0.50
N LEU A 61 25.53 10.30 0.66
CA LEU A 61 24.57 11.22 0.04
C LEU A 61 24.65 12.65 0.61
N LEU A 62 25.20 12.78 1.80
CA LEU A 62 25.45 14.07 2.44
C LEU A 62 26.81 14.65 2.05
N ASP A 63 27.71 13.82 1.49
CA ASP A 63 29.03 14.19 1.00
C ASP A 63 29.13 13.97 -0.52
N ASN A 64 30.11 14.62 -1.17
CA ASN A 64 30.29 14.55 -2.62
C ASN A 64 30.50 13.11 -3.14
N VAL A 65 29.85 12.76 -4.25
CA VAL A 65 29.85 11.45 -4.93
C VAL A 65 31.24 10.91 -5.32
N LYS A 66 32.32 11.66 -5.13
CA LYS A 66 33.67 11.30 -5.59
C LYS A 66 34.20 9.98 -5.08
N GLU A 67 33.84 9.56 -3.88
CA GLU A 67 34.35 8.32 -3.28
C GLU A 67 33.55 7.06 -3.66
N ASN A 68 32.30 7.21 -4.13
CA ASN A 68 31.44 6.09 -4.52
C ASN A 68 31.33 5.90 -6.06
N GLY A 69 31.95 6.78 -6.84
CA GLY A 69 31.82 6.82 -8.30
C GLY A 69 32.33 5.56 -9.02
N GLU A 70 33.31 4.84 -8.46
CA GLU A 70 33.84 3.62 -9.06
C GLU A 70 32.86 2.43 -9.04
N GLN A 71 31.91 2.43 -8.11
CA GLN A 71 30.90 1.37 -8.00
C GLN A 71 29.58 1.70 -8.71
N PHE A 72 29.27 2.96 -8.89
CA PHE A 72 28.08 3.40 -9.62
C PHE A 72 28.43 3.50 -11.13
N LYS A 73 28.16 2.42 -11.86
CA LYS A 73 28.50 2.27 -13.31
C LYS A 73 27.64 3.19 -14.19
N LYS A 74 27.88 4.47 -14.12
CA LYS A 74 27.27 5.51 -14.96
C LYS A 74 28.35 6.38 -15.62
N SER A 75 27.95 7.12 -16.64
CA SER A 75 28.85 8.04 -17.32
C SER A 75 29.32 9.18 -16.40
N GLU A 76 30.49 9.74 -16.69
CA GLU A 76 31.03 10.88 -15.93
C GLU A 76 30.08 12.09 -15.98
N SER A 77 29.36 12.26 -17.10
CA SER A 77 28.32 13.29 -17.26
C SER A 77 27.14 13.08 -16.32
N ASP A 78 26.71 11.83 -16.11
CA ASP A 78 25.61 11.49 -15.18
C ASP A 78 26.00 11.76 -13.73
N ILE A 79 27.23 11.38 -13.36
CA ILE A 79 27.77 11.65 -12.02
C ILE A 79 27.84 13.16 -11.79
N LYS A 80 28.26 13.93 -12.78
CA LYS A 80 28.29 15.39 -12.70
C LYS A 80 26.89 16.00 -12.51
N LEU A 81 25.87 15.49 -13.21
CA LEU A 81 24.48 15.93 -13.05
C LEU A 81 23.94 15.65 -11.64
N ILE A 82 24.20 14.46 -11.11
CA ILE A 82 23.81 14.11 -9.72
C ILE A 82 24.48 15.07 -8.74
N ASN A 83 25.79 15.31 -8.87
CA ASN A 83 26.53 16.21 -8.01
C ASN A 83 26.01 17.66 -8.08
N LEU A 84 25.67 18.14 -9.27
CA LEU A 84 25.07 19.46 -9.42
C LEU A 84 23.74 19.59 -8.69
N PHE A 85 22.88 18.57 -8.76
CA PHE A 85 21.62 18.56 -8.04
C PHE A 85 21.82 18.47 -6.51
N LEU A 86 22.71 17.59 -6.03
CA LEU A 86 22.95 17.41 -4.60
C LEU A 86 23.59 18.65 -3.96
N ASN A 87 24.51 19.30 -4.67
CA ASN A 87 25.22 20.50 -4.20
C ASN A 87 24.43 21.81 -4.43
N TRP A 88 23.30 21.75 -5.11
CA TRP A 88 22.44 22.91 -5.29
C TRP A 88 21.91 23.39 -3.93
N GLU A 89 22.14 24.68 -3.62
CA GLU A 89 21.74 25.29 -2.35
C GLU A 89 20.24 25.67 -2.38
N ASP A 90 19.39 24.73 -2.00
CA ASP A 90 17.96 24.93 -1.85
C ASP A 90 17.48 24.22 -0.56
N GLU A 91 16.84 24.98 0.32
CA GLU A 91 16.42 24.49 1.65
C GLU A 91 15.40 23.34 1.54
N GLU A 92 14.45 23.46 0.62
CA GLU A 92 13.41 22.46 0.42
C GLU A 92 13.98 21.16 -0.15
N LYS A 93 14.91 21.25 -1.13
CA LYS A 93 15.66 20.11 -1.64
C LYS A 93 16.48 19.45 -0.52
N ASN A 94 17.18 20.24 0.30
CA ASN A 94 17.99 19.71 1.40
C ASN A 94 17.12 18.97 2.42
N LYS A 95 15.96 19.53 2.80
CA LYS A 95 14.98 18.87 3.67
C LYS A 95 14.41 17.60 3.04
N PHE A 96 14.12 17.62 1.74
CA PHE A 96 13.64 16.46 0.99
C PHE A 96 14.68 15.34 0.95
N VAL A 97 15.94 15.65 0.61
CA VAL A 97 17.05 14.67 0.58
C VAL A 97 17.30 14.10 1.98
N TYR A 98 17.31 14.95 3.03
CA TYR A 98 17.45 14.49 4.42
C TYR A 98 16.36 13.48 4.82
N ASN A 99 15.11 13.77 4.48
CA ASN A 99 13.99 12.84 4.77
C ASN A 99 14.18 11.51 4.05
N ILE A 100 14.57 11.54 2.76
CA ILE A 100 14.85 10.31 2.00
C ILE A 100 15.97 9.51 2.63
N VAL A 101 17.06 10.16 3.02
CA VAL A 101 18.20 9.50 3.68
C VAL A 101 17.77 8.86 4.99
N SER A 102 17.01 9.57 5.81
CA SER A 102 16.49 9.04 7.07
C SER A 102 15.61 7.81 6.86
N TYR A 103 14.69 7.84 5.90
CA TYR A 103 13.84 6.71 5.57
C TYR A 103 14.62 5.55 4.93
N GLY A 104 15.58 5.85 4.06
CA GLY A 104 16.46 4.85 3.46
C GLY A 104 17.34 4.15 4.50
N TYR A 105 17.83 4.87 5.51
CA TYR A 105 18.55 4.28 6.64
C TYR A 105 17.68 3.26 7.40
N VAL A 106 16.44 3.65 7.72
CA VAL A 106 15.47 2.73 8.35
C VAL A 106 15.22 1.51 7.46
N TYR A 107 14.98 1.70 6.15
CA TYR A 107 14.79 0.61 5.19
C TYR A 107 15.99 -0.32 5.16
N CYS A 108 17.20 0.20 5.01
CA CYS A 108 18.42 -0.62 4.97
C CYS A 108 18.71 -1.34 6.29
N SER A 109 18.38 -0.73 7.44
CA SER A 109 18.55 -1.40 8.73
C SER A 109 17.56 -2.55 8.91
N LEU A 110 16.39 -2.48 8.29
CA LEU A 110 15.37 -3.52 8.33
C LEU A 110 15.62 -4.64 7.30
N THR A 111 16.29 -4.35 6.17
CA THR A 111 16.45 -5.26 5.02
C THR A 111 17.87 -5.83 4.87
N VAL A 112 18.58 -6.11 5.94
CA VAL A 112 19.93 -6.72 5.89
C VAL A 112 19.87 -8.10 5.24
N LYS A 113 20.78 -8.38 4.28
CA LYS A 113 20.96 -9.73 3.71
C LYS A 113 21.06 -10.76 4.83
N LYS A 114 20.10 -11.66 4.93
CA LYS A 114 20.13 -12.77 5.88
C LYS A 114 19.72 -14.07 5.20
N ASP A 115 20.10 -15.13 5.87
CA ASP A 115 20.00 -16.52 5.54
C ASP A 115 18.63 -16.92 4.95
N GLU A 116 18.59 -17.28 3.66
CA GLU A 116 17.38 -17.74 2.95
C GLU A 116 16.75 -18.96 3.63
N ILE A 117 17.57 -19.79 4.28
CA ILE A 117 17.11 -20.95 5.05
C ILE A 117 16.24 -20.50 6.21
N LEU A 118 16.66 -19.44 6.90
CA LEU A 118 15.89 -18.87 8.03
C LEU A 118 14.59 -18.24 7.53
N ALA A 119 14.62 -17.48 6.44
CA ALA A 119 13.44 -16.87 5.84
C ALA A 119 12.40 -17.93 5.45
N ASN A 120 12.82 -18.97 4.72
CA ASN A 120 11.94 -20.07 4.35
C ASN A 120 11.36 -20.80 5.58
N ARG A 121 12.14 -20.97 6.65
CA ARG A 121 11.68 -21.60 7.89
C ARG A 121 10.64 -20.77 8.65
N LEU A 122 10.76 -19.43 8.58
CA LEU A 122 9.87 -18.50 9.29
C LEU A 122 8.55 -18.25 8.56
N PHE A 123 8.54 -18.28 7.23
CA PHE A 123 7.39 -17.88 6.43
C PHE A 123 6.67 -19.06 5.77
N ARG A 124 7.36 -20.16 5.53
CA ARG A 124 6.77 -21.35 4.91
C ARG A 124 5.64 -21.91 5.78
N GLY A 125 4.47 -22.05 5.17
CA GLY A 125 3.26 -22.55 5.85
C GLY A 125 2.37 -21.47 6.43
N LYS A 126 2.79 -20.20 6.42
CA LYS A 126 1.89 -19.10 6.78
C LYS A 126 0.82 -18.92 5.72
N LYS A 127 -0.38 -18.55 6.17
CA LYS A 127 -1.56 -18.28 5.35
C LYS A 127 -2.01 -16.86 5.59
N PHE A 128 -2.03 -16.06 4.54
CA PHE A 128 -2.51 -14.69 4.60
C PHE A 128 -3.87 -14.62 3.90
N ILE A 129 -4.90 -14.33 4.69
CA ILE A 129 -6.26 -14.13 4.20
C ILE A 129 -6.39 -12.67 3.79
N LEU A 130 -6.65 -12.44 2.51
CA LEU A 130 -6.70 -11.09 1.93
C LEU A 130 -8.11 -10.50 2.07
N ASP A 131 -8.16 -9.27 2.51
CA ASP A 131 -9.36 -8.45 2.56
C ASP A 131 -9.76 -7.97 1.15
N ALA A 132 -11.04 -7.63 0.96
CA ALA A 132 -11.58 -7.11 -0.29
C ALA A 132 -10.81 -5.88 -0.79
N ASN A 133 -10.40 -4.97 0.11
CA ASN A 133 -9.63 -3.79 -0.25
C ASN A 133 -8.24 -4.12 -0.82
N ILE A 134 -7.61 -5.22 -0.38
CA ILE A 134 -6.33 -5.70 -0.92
C ILE A 134 -6.53 -6.29 -2.31
N ILE A 135 -7.60 -7.06 -2.51
CA ILE A 135 -7.93 -7.66 -3.81
C ILE A 135 -8.27 -6.58 -4.84
N PHE A 136 -9.01 -5.53 -4.46
CA PHE A 136 -9.27 -4.38 -5.33
C PHE A 136 -7.99 -3.66 -5.75
N ARG A 137 -7.04 -3.47 -4.82
CA ARG A 137 -5.73 -2.89 -5.14
C ARG A 137 -4.94 -3.76 -6.11
N LEU A 138 -4.91 -5.08 -5.90
CA LEU A 138 -4.27 -6.03 -6.82
C LEU A 138 -4.88 -6.02 -8.21
N ALA A 139 -6.21 -5.86 -8.30
CA ALA A 139 -6.94 -5.76 -9.55
C ALA A 139 -6.75 -4.40 -10.28
N GLY A 140 -5.97 -3.47 -9.69
CA GLY A 140 -5.73 -2.15 -10.27
C GLY A 140 -6.89 -1.18 -10.13
N ILE A 141 -7.85 -1.47 -9.22
CA ILE A 141 -9.05 -0.64 -9.02
C ILE A 141 -8.77 0.61 -8.18
N ASN A 142 -7.64 0.65 -7.45
CA ASN A 142 -7.28 1.73 -6.51
C ASN A 142 -6.02 2.46 -6.95
N ASN A 143 -5.77 3.02 -7.97
CA ASN A 143 -4.58 3.66 -8.55
C ASN A 143 -3.31 2.78 -8.61
N ASP A 144 -2.40 3.16 -9.50
CA ASP A 144 -1.20 2.37 -9.83
C ASP A 144 -0.20 2.27 -8.69
N VAL A 145 -0.06 3.31 -7.87
CA VAL A 145 0.87 3.31 -6.72
C VAL A 145 0.46 2.25 -5.71
N ARG A 146 -0.83 2.23 -5.34
CA ARG A 146 -1.37 1.24 -4.40
C ARG A 146 -1.30 -0.17 -4.98
N MET A 147 -1.58 -0.32 -6.28
CA MET A 147 -1.45 -1.60 -6.98
C MET A 147 -0.02 -2.11 -6.93
N ASN A 148 0.97 -1.30 -7.27
CA ASN A 148 2.38 -1.70 -7.29
C ASN A 148 2.89 -2.10 -5.90
N THR A 149 2.48 -1.37 -4.86
CA THR A 149 2.82 -1.72 -3.47
C THR A 149 2.30 -3.10 -3.09
N ILE A 150 1.04 -3.40 -3.41
CA ILE A 150 0.45 -4.70 -3.07
C ILE A 150 1.01 -5.82 -3.97
N LYS A 151 1.30 -5.56 -5.23
CA LYS A 151 1.99 -6.53 -6.10
C LYS A 151 3.34 -6.92 -5.53
N SER A 152 4.16 -5.96 -5.09
CA SER A 152 5.45 -6.24 -4.45
C SER A 152 5.29 -7.09 -3.17
N PHE A 153 4.26 -6.82 -2.38
CA PHE A 153 3.94 -7.64 -1.20
C PHE A 153 3.57 -9.08 -1.61
N VAL A 154 2.71 -9.26 -2.61
CA VAL A 154 2.27 -10.57 -3.10
C VAL A 154 3.43 -11.37 -3.71
N GLU A 155 4.27 -10.74 -4.53
CA GLU A 155 5.46 -11.35 -5.10
C GLU A 155 6.40 -11.85 -3.99
N LYS A 156 6.58 -11.02 -2.94
CA LYS A 156 7.42 -11.41 -1.80
C LYS A 156 6.80 -12.56 -0.99
N CYS A 157 5.49 -12.56 -0.80
CA CYS A 157 4.77 -13.69 -0.18
C CYS A 157 5.02 -15.00 -0.95
N LYS A 158 4.91 -14.97 -2.29
CA LYS A 158 5.17 -16.13 -3.14
C LYS A 158 6.61 -16.62 -3.03
N GLU A 159 7.57 -15.71 -3.04
CA GLU A 159 9.00 -16.00 -2.93
C GLU A 159 9.35 -16.71 -1.61
N VAL A 160 8.80 -16.24 -0.48
CA VAL A 160 9.08 -16.83 0.84
C VAL A 160 8.16 -18.00 1.20
N GLY A 161 7.29 -18.42 0.30
CA GLY A 161 6.42 -19.58 0.48
C GLY A 161 5.19 -19.34 1.37
N VAL A 162 4.73 -18.09 1.48
CA VAL A 162 3.45 -17.74 2.14
C VAL A 162 2.30 -18.07 1.19
N THR A 163 1.28 -18.75 1.71
CA THR A 163 0.05 -19.04 0.97
C THR A 163 -0.94 -17.88 1.08
N LEU A 164 -1.37 -17.35 -0.05
CA LEU A 164 -2.40 -16.32 -0.11
C LEU A 164 -3.78 -16.96 -0.24
N CYS A 165 -4.72 -16.49 0.55
CA CYS A 165 -6.09 -16.99 0.57
C CYS A 165 -7.10 -15.83 0.55
N TYR A 166 -8.33 -16.12 0.13
CA TYR A 166 -9.50 -15.27 0.35
C TYR A 166 -10.67 -16.10 0.85
N THR A 167 -11.60 -15.49 1.60
CA THR A 167 -12.76 -16.20 2.10
C THR A 167 -13.97 -16.02 1.20
N THR A 168 -14.96 -16.94 1.30
CA THR A 168 -16.25 -16.79 0.65
C THR A 168 -16.95 -15.49 1.04
N ALA A 169 -16.86 -15.08 2.31
CA ALA A 169 -17.40 -13.81 2.79
C ALA A 169 -16.73 -12.59 2.11
N THR A 170 -15.41 -12.62 1.90
CA THR A 170 -14.69 -11.60 1.15
C THR A 170 -15.13 -11.54 -0.33
N LEU A 171 -15.33 -12.69 -0.97
CA LEU A 171 -15.80 -12.74 -2.35
C LEU A 171 -17.21 -12.12 -2.49
N ASP A 172 -18.10 -12.41 -1.54
CA ASP A 172 -19.46 -11.85 -1.56
C ASP A 172 -19.46 -10.35 -1.27
N GLU A 173 -18.55 -9.87 -0.43
CA GLU A 173 -18.33 -8.42 -0.24
C GLU A 173 -17.87 -7.76 -1.54
N ILE A 174 -16.89 -8.32 -2.23
CA ILE A 174 -16.40 -7.81 -3.51
C ILE A 174 -17.55 -7.66 -4.52
N LYS A 175 -18.37 -8.70 -4.66
CA LYS A 175 -19.53 -8.66 -5.56
C LYS A 175 -20.51 -7.52 -5.19
N ARG A 176 -20.85 -7.39 -3.89
CA ARG A 176 -21.73 -6.34 -3.39
C ARG A 176 -21.15 -4.94 -3.64
N VAL A 177 -19.86 -4.75 -3.36
CA VAL A 177 -19.18 -3.46 -3.58
C VAL A 177 -19.21 -3.08 -5.06
N ILE A 178 -18.87 -4.00 -5.98
CA ILE A 178 -18.90 -3.74 -7.42
C ILE A 178 -20.31 -3.33 -7.86
N VAL A 179 -21.34 -4.09 -7.47
CA VAL A 179 -22.74 -3.75 -7.82
C VAL A 179 -23.11 -2.36 -7.30
N SER A 180 -22.82 -2.07 -6.04
CA SER A 180 -23.12 -0.78 -5.41
C SER A 180 -22.39 0.38 -6.10
N LYS A 181 -21.13 0.20 -6.46
CA LYS A 181 -20.34 1.24 -7.14
C LYS A 181 -20.81 1.49 -8.56
N VAL A 182 -21.17 0.43 -9.30
CA VAL A 182 -21.75 0.57 -10.65
C VAL A 182 -23.10 1.26 -10.61
N GLN A 183 -23.96 0.94 -9.63
CA GLN A 183 -25.25 1.63 -9.44
C GLN A 183 -25.04 3.11 -9.10
N TRP A 184 -24.09 3.42 -8.24
CA TRP A 184 -23.72 4.80 -7.93
C TRP A 184 -23.22 5.55 -9.19
N ILE A 185 -22.30 4.97 -9.97
CA ILE A 185 -21.83 5.57 -11.24
C ILE A 185 -23.02 5.83 -12.17
N LYS A 186 -23.93 4.85 -12.32
CA LYS A 186 -25.15 5.01 -13.13
C LYS A 186 -26.01 6.19 -12.66
N SER A 187 -26.17 6.39 -11.35
CA SER A 187 -26.95 7.50 -10.83
C SER A 187 -26.30 8.87 -11.08
N VAL A 188 -24.98 8.93 -11.06
CA VAL A 188 -24.20 10.15 -11.28
C VAL A 188 -24.12 10.51 -12.78
N THR A 189 -23.91 9.52 -13.65
CA THR A 189 -23.77 9.73 -15.11
C THR A 189 -25.12 9.82 -15.84
N GLY A 190 -26.18 9.32 -15.26
CA GLY A 190 -27.54 9.33 -15.84
C GLY A 190 -28.32 10.65 -15.62
N SER A 191 -27.84 11.57 -14.81
CA SER A 191 -28.39 12.93 -14.70
C SER A 191 -28.00 13.72 -15.96
N GLN A 192 -29.01 14.36 -16.59
CA GLN A 192 -28.85 15.09 -17.89
C GLN A 192 -27.98 16.35 -17.79
N GLU A 193 -27.56 16.77 -16.60
CA GLU A 193 -26.61 17.85 -16.46
C GLU A 193 -25.18 17.34 -16.57
N PRO A 194 -24.33 17.96 -17.40
CA PRO A 194 -22.91 17.67 -17.39
C PRO A 194 -22.38 17.95 -15.99
N LEU A 195 -22.03 16.91 -15.25
CA LEU A 195 -21.35 17.07 -13.98
C LEU A 195 -20.12 17.93 -14.23
N ASP A 196 -20.03 19.04 -13.52
CA ASP A 196 -18.78 19.80 -13.46
C ASP A 196 -17.72 18.93 -12.79
N LEU A 197 -16.91 18.28 -13.62
CA LEU A 197 -15.85 17.36 -13.20
C LEU A 197 -14.80 18.06 -12.33
N SER A 198 -14.80 19.40 -12.27
CA SER A 198 -13.91 20.17 -11.41
C SER A 198 -14.34 20.13 -9.93
N GLU A 199 -15.62 19.91 -9.62
CA GLU A 199 -16.12 19.72 -8.25
C GLU A 199 -15.92 18.29 -7.72
N PHE A 200 -15.74 17.32 -8.62
CA PHE A 200 -15.37 15.96 -8.24
C PHE A 200 -13.85 15.90 -8.07
N ASP A 201 -13.41 15.93 -6.83
CA ASP A 201 -12.03 15.57 -6.47
C ASP A 201 -11.73 14.15 -7.00
N ASN A 202 -11.22 14.10 -8.23
CA ASN A 202 -10.91 12.89 -9.00
C ASN A 202 -9.98 11.93 -8.23
N SER A 203 -9.31 12.41 -7.17
CA SER A 203 -8.45 11.60 -6.31
C SER A 203 -9.25 10.67 -5.38
N LYS A 204 -10.58 10.86 -5.22
CA LYS A 204 -11.38 10.16 -4.20
C LYS A 204 -12.25 9.03 -4.71
N ASN A 205 -12.45 8.87 -6.03
CA ASN A 205 -13.31 7.81 -6.56
C ASN A 205 -12.63 6.96 -7.62
N ASP A 206 -11.81 6.03 -7.14
CA ASP A 206 -11.05 5.11 -8.00
C ASP A 206 -11.95 4.35 -9.01
N PHE A 207 -13.17 3.95 -8.62
CA PHE A 207 -14.10 3.25 -9.53
C PHE A 207 -14.63 4.14 -10.65
N TYR A 208 -14.84 5.41 -10.39
CA TYR A 208 -15.27 6.37 -11.40
C TYR A 208 -14.17 6.63 -12.43
N ASN A 209 -12.92 6.78 -11.96
CA ASN A 209 -11.77 6.95 -12.84
C ASN A 209 -11.59 5.76 -13.78
N ILE A 210 -11.78 4.53 -13.27
CA ILE A 210 -11.74 3.32 -14.10
C ILE A 210 -12.90 3.29 -15.11
N TYR A 211 -14.10 3.74 -14.71
CA TYR A 211 -15.23 3.84 -15.62
C TYR A 211 -14.94 4.83 -16.76
N CYS A 212 -14.40 6.00 -16.47
CA CYS A 212 -14.02 6.98 -17.49
C CYS A 212 -12.97 6.42 -18.45
N ASN A 213 -11.95 5.76 -17.92
CA ASN A 213 -10.93 5.11 -18.75
C ASN A 213 -11.52 3.99 -19.59
N TRP A 214 -12.35 3.11 -18.99
CA TRP A 214 -12.98 2.01 -19.71
C TRP A 214 -13.91 2.49 -20.80
N SER A 215 -14.75 3.52 -20.55
CA SER A 215 -15.69 4.08 -21.51
C SER A 215 -15.02 4.85 -22.66
N SER A 216 -13.77 5.27 -22.50
CA SER A 216 -13.00 5.96 -23.54
C SER A 216 -12.30 5.02 -24.54
N TYR A 217 -12.27 3.71 -24.29
CA TYR A 217 -11.70 2.74 -25.23
C TYR A 217 -12.63 2.48 -26.41
N ASP A 218 -12.07 2.44 -27.62
CA ASP A 218 -12.76 2.09 -28.85
C ASP A 218 -13.46 0.72 -28.71
N GLY A 219 -14.76 0.67 -28.96
CA GLY A 219 -15.59 -0.52 -28.87
C GLY A 219 -16.39 -0.65 -27.57
N ASN A 220 -16.15 0.17 -26.55
CA ASN A 220 -17.01 0.24 -25.39
C ASN A 220 -18.15 1.25 -25.61
N ILE A 221 -19.37 0.87 -25.20
CA ILE A 221 -20.53 1.74 -25.34
C ILE A 221 -20.65 2.59 -24.08
N TYR A 222 -20.65 3.91 -24.25
CA TYR A 222 -20.95 4.83 -23.14
C TYR A 222 -22.31 4.48 -22.53
N ASN A 223 -22.37 4.41 -21.20
CA ASN A 223 -23.54 3.95 -20.41
C ASN A 223 -23.83 2.43 -20.46
N ASP A 224 -22.92 1.59 -20.96
CA ASP A 224 -23.02 0.14 -20.76
C ASP A 224 -22.52 -0.26 -19.36
N PHE A 225 -23.34 0.01 -18.34
CA PHE A 225 -23.04 -0.33 -16.94
C PHE A 225 -22.95 -1.83 -16.69
N ARG A 226 -23.61 -2.65 -17.49
CA ARG A 226 -23.51 -4.11 -17.38
C ARG A 226 -22.18 -4.62 -17.93
N GLY A 227 -21.73 -4.09 -19.06
CA GLY A 227 -20.41 -4.36 -19.61
C GLY A 227 -19.30 -3.92 -18.65
N PHE A 228 -19.45 -2.72 -18.06
CA PHE A 228 -18.50 -2.23 -17.07
C PHE A 228 -18.47 -3.10 -15.80
N GLN A 229 -19.61 -3.53 -15.27
CA GLN A 229 -19.66 -4.47 -14.14
C GLN A 229 -18.95 -5.78 -14.47
N THR A 230 -19.16 -6.32 -15.67
CA THR A 230 -18.50 -7.54 -16.15
C THR A 230 -16.98 -7.33 -16.25
N TYR A 231 -16.55 -6.18 -16.74
CA TYR A 231 -15.14 -5.80 -16.81
C TYR A 231 -14.48 -5.77 -15.41
N LEU A 232 -15.09 -5.10 -14.43
CA LEU A 232 -14.59 -5.08 -13.05
C LEU A 232 -14.50 -6.49 -12.45
N MET A 233 -15.53 -7.31 -12.65
CA MET A 233 -15.52 -8.70 -12.18
C MET A 233 -14.40 -9.51 -12.84
N LYS A 234 -14.12 -9.30 -14.12
CA LYS A 234 -13.03 -9.97 -14.83
C LYS A 234 -11.67 -9.58 -14.25
N LEU A 235 -11.44 -8.31 -13.94
CA LEU A 235 -10.21 -7.86 -13.28
C LEU A 235 -10.00 -8.57 -11.93
N VAL A 236 -11.05 -8.66 -11.13
CA VAL A 236 -10.99 -9.34 -9.82
C VAL A 236 -10.77 -10.84 -9.99
N ILE A 237 -11.50 -11.50 -10.88
CA ILE A 237 -11.36 -12.95 -11.12
C ILE A 237 -9.93 -13.29 -11.55
N ASN A 238 -9.29 -12.49 -12.39
CA ASN A 238 -7.91 -12.69 -12.79
C ASN A 238 -6.96 -12.74 -11.58
N VAL A 239 -7.20 -11.88 -10.58
CA VAL A 239 -6.45 -11.90 -9.32
C VAL A 239 -6.78 -13.14 -8.49
N LEU A 240 -8.06 -13.46 -8.35
CA LEU A 240 -8.53 -14.59 -7.52
C LEU A 240 -8.07 -15.95 -8.03
N ASN A 241 -7.84 -16.10 -9.33
CA ASN A 241 -7.32 -17.34 -9.93
C ASN A 241 -5.92 -17.73 -9.40
N GLU A 242 -5.19 -16.77 -8.84
CA GLU A 242 -3.86 -16.99 -8.26
C GLU A 242 -3.88 -17.14 -6.73
N ILE A 243 -5.07 -17.07 -6.10
CA ILE A 243 -5.27 -17.04 -4.65
C ILE A 243 -6.20 -18.16 -4.24
N LEU A 244 -5.90 -18.86 -3.15
CA LEU A 244 -6.68 -20.01 -2.71
C LEU A 244 -8.00 -19.57 -2.03
N PRO A 245 -9.14 -20.12 -2.46
CA PRO A 245 -10.41 -19.90 -1.77
C PRO A 245 -10.42 -20.67 -0.45
N VAL A 246 -11.04 -20.05 0.57
CA VAL A 246 -11.30 -20.66 1.88
C VAL A 246 -12.77 -20.50 2.20
N ASP A 247 -13.45 -21.63 2.36
CA ASP A 247 -14.83 -21.62 2.83
C ASP A 247 -14.87 -21.43 4.36
N ILE A 248 -15.63 -20.45 4.81
CA ILE A 248 -15.79 -20.13 6.21
C ILE A 248 -17.26 -20.22 6.63
N PRO A 249 -17.51 -20.71 7.87
CA PRO A 249 -18.87 -20.74 8.38
C PRO A 249 -19.41 -19.32 8.61
N ASP A 250 -20.72 -19.16 8.45
CA ASP A 250 -21.40 -17.94 8.91
C ASP A 250 -21.52 -17.99 10.45
N PHE A 251 -20.79 -17.12 11.13
CA PHE A 251 -20.77 -17.05 12.59
C PHE A 251 -22.02 -16.39 13.16
N SER A 252 -22.82 -15.68 12.39
CA SER A 252 -24.10 -15.10 12.82
C SER A 252 -25.09 -16.20 13.23
N ILE A 253 -25.04 -17.36 12.57
CA ILE A 253 -25.93 -18.49 12.81
C ILE A 253 -25.52 -19.25 14.08
N LYS A 254 -24.21 -19.33 14.38
CA LYS A 254 -23.69 -20.16 15.48
C LYS A 254 -23.83 -19.52 16.86
N ASN A 255 -23.77 -18.23 16.97
CA ASN A 255 -23.89 -17.49 18.24
C ASN A 255 -24.26 -16.02 17.93
N ALA A 256 -25.54 -15.80 17.65
CA ALA A 256 -26.08 -14.52 17.19
C ALA A 256 -25.75 -13.35 18.18
N ASP A 257 -25.96 -13.54 19.48
CA ASP A 257 -25.74 -12.48 20.48
C ASP A 257 -24.27 -12.02 20.52
N LYS A 258 -23.37 -12.99 20.49
CA LYS A 258 -21.94 -12.71 20.52
C LYS A 258 -21.48 -12.05 19.22
N PHE A 259 -22.05 -12.46 18.10
CA PHE A 259 -21.76 -11.90 16.79
C PHE A 259 -22.22 -10.44 16.70
N GLU A 260 -23.44 -10.14 17.16
CA GLU A 260 -23.99 -8.77 17.19
C GLU A 260 -23.19 -7.87 18.15
N ASN A 261 -22.71 -8.37 19.28
CA ASN A 261 -21.83 -7.63 20.17
C ASN A 261 -20.51 -7.22 19.49
N TYR A 262 -19.92 -8.09 18.66
CA TYR A 262 -18.73 -7.75 17.87
C TYR A 262 -19.05 -6.72 16.80
N ILE A 263 -20.17 -6.84 16.08
CA ILE A 263 -20.62 -5.89 15.08
C ILE A 263 -20.81 -4.50 15.69
N THR A 264 -21.55 -4.41 16.79
CA THR A 264 -21.81 -3.16 17.50
C THR A 264 -20.49 -2.52 17.94
N SER A 265 -19.60 -3.30 18.54
CA SER A 265 -18.29 -2.82 18.99
C SER A 265 -17.41 -2.31 17.85
N LEU A 266 -17.38 -2.99 16.70
CA LEU A 266 -16.63 -2.55 15.52
C LEU A 266 -17.25 -1.30 14.91
N LYS A 267 -18.58 -1.24 14.83
CA LYS A 267 -19.33 -0.08 14.34
C LYS A 267 -19.01 1.16 15.16
N ASP A 268 -19.13 1.07 16.48
CA ASP A 268 -18.85 2.17 17.40
C ASP A 268 -17.41 2.67 17.27
N TYR A 269 -16.47 1.73 17.17
CA TYR A 269 -15.06 2.06 16.95
C TYR A 269 -14.85 2.82 15.64
N LYS A 270 -15.40 2.32 14.53
CA LYS A 270 -15.26 2.96 13.21
C LYS A 270 -15.95 4.31 13.13
N GLU A 271 -17.14 4.46 13.73
CA GLU A 271 -17.86 5.75 13.80
C GLU A 271 -17.07 6.78 14.62
N LYS A 272 -16.49 6.36 15.73
CA LYS A 272 -15.67 7.23 16.59
C LYS A 272 -14.41 7.76 15.89
N HIS A 273 -13.72 6.91 15.10
CA HIS A 273 -12.41 7.23 14.54
C HIS A 273 -12.48 7.77 13.10
N SER A 274 -13.48 7.39 12.31
CA SER A 274 -13.58 7.84 10.90
C SER A 274 -14.74 8.77 10.62
N GLY A 275 -15.74 8.85 11.51
CA GLY A 275 -16.98 9.60 11.29
C GLY A 275 -17.83 9.07 10.12
N LYS A 276 -17.44 7.95 9.48
CA LYS A 276 -18.14 7.38 8.33
C LYS A 276 -19.02 6.21 8.77
N LYS A 277 -20.30 6.25 8.39
CA LYS A 277 -21.21 5.11 8.55
C LYS A 277 -20.82 4.02 7.56
N GLN A 278 -20.66 2.79 8.06
CA GLN A 278 -20.44 1.60 7.23
C GLN A 278 -21.72 0.80 7.09
N SER A 279 -21.81 0.05 5.96
CA SER A 279 -22.93 -0.87 5.78
C SER A 279 -22.83 -2.03 6.76
N GLN A 280 -23.96 -2.51 7.25
CA GLN A 280 -24.00 -3.68 8.14
C GLN A 280 -23.37 -4.90 7.47
N ALA A 281 -23.59 -5.09 6.17
CA ALA A 281 -23.02 -6.19 5.41
C ALA A 281 -21.47 -6.18 5.36
N SER A 282 -20.83 -4.99 5.34
CA SER A 282 -19.37 -4.89 5.41
C SER A 282 -18.87 -5.26 6.80
N LEU A 283 -19.53 -4.73 7.85
CA LEU A 283 -19.20 -5.08 9.24
C LEU A 283 -19.34 -6.59 9.49
N GLN A 284 -20.38 -7.24 8.94
CA GLN A 284 -20.57 -8.67 9.03
C GLN A 284 -19.43 -9.45 8.36
N THR A 285 -18.96 -9.01 7.20
CA THR A 285 -17.82 -9.64 6.53
C THR A 285 -16.55 -9.52 7.36
N ASP A 286 -16.25 -8.33 7.90
CA ASP A 286 -15.10 -8.08 8.76
C ASP A 286 -15.12 -9.00 10.00
N ILE A 287 -16.28 -9.09 10.66
CA ILE A 287 -16.44 -9.91 11.86
C ILE A 287 -16.39 -11.41 11.55
N ASN A 288 -16.96 -11.88 10.44
CA ASN A 288 -16.84 -13.27 10.02
C ASN A 288 -15.37 -13.68 9.81
N ASN A 289 -14.61 -12.87 9.08
CA ASN A 289 -13.18 -13.11 8.87
C ASN A 289 -12.38 -13.07 10.18
N TYR A 290 -12.65 -12.10 11.04
CA TYR A 290 -12.02 -11.97 12.35
C TYR A 290 -12.30 -13.18 13.26
N LEU A 291 -13.56 -13.61 13.36
CA LEU A 291 -13.94 -14.75 14.19
C LEU A 291 -13.40 -16.08 13.67
N TYR A 292 -13.34 -16.24 12.35
CA TYR A 292 -12.70 -17.40 11.72
C TYR A 292 -11.25 -17.52 12.17
N LEU A 293 -10.47 -16.46 12.02
CA LEU A 293 -9.07 -16.45 12.42
C LEU A 293 -8.87 -16.64 13.93
N LYS A 294 -9.71 -15.96 14.71
CA LYS A 294 -9.69 -16.13 16.18
C LYS A 294 -9.98 -17.57 16.60
N GLY A 295 -10.86 -18.26 15.84
CA GLY A 295 -11.16 -19.69 16.03
C GLY A 295 -9.97 -20.58 15.70
N LEU A 296 -9.21 -20.28 14.66
CA LEU A 296 -7.98 -21.01 14.30
C LEU A 296 -6.91 -20.85 15.38
N ARG A 297 -6.64 -19.64 15.83
CA ARG A 297 -5.62 -19.35 16.83
C ARG A 297 -5.90 -19.92 18.22
N LYS A 298 -7.17 -20.13 18.59
CA LYS A 298 -7.52 -20.78 19.88
C LYS A 298 -7.00 -22.21 20.01
N LYS A 299 -6.65 -22.85 18.91
CA LYS A 299 -6.09 -24.21 18.87
C LYS A 299 -4.59 -24.23 19.17
N ASP A 300 -3.90 -23.09 19.05
CA ASP A 300 -2.46 -22.99 19.24
C ASP A 300 -2.13 -22.67 20.71
N LYS A 301 -1.36 -23.55 21.37
CA LYS A 301 -0.95 -23.37 22.76
C LYS A 301 0.18 -22.34 22.96
N ASN A 302 1.01 -22.12 21.92
CA ASN A 302 2.16 -21.20 21.95
C ASN A 302 2.00 -20.18 20.85
N ILE A 303 1.38 -19.05 21.16
CA ILE A 303 1.14 -17.97 20.20
C ILE A 303 2.33 -17.01 20.24
N ASN A 304 3.17 -17.05 19.21
CA ASN A 304 4.16 -16.01 18.92
C ASN A 304 4.19 -15.73 17.40
N LEU A 305 4.80 -14.62 16.98
CA LEU A 305 4.80 -14.19 15.59
C LEU A 305 5.33 -15.25 14.61
N TRP A 306 6.24 -16.08 15.07
CA TRP A 306 6.90 -17.08 14.24
C TRP A 306 6.10 -18.37 14.13
N THR A 307 5.42 -18.77 15.19
CA THR A 307 4.59 -20.00 15.24
C THR A 307 3.16 -19.77 14.77
N THR A 308 2.67 -18.54 14.79
CA THR A 308 1.33 -18.20 14.27
C THR A 308 1.31 -18.25 12.75
N ASN A 309 0.42 -19.04 12.18
CA ASN A 309 0.38 -19.30 10.75
C ASN A 309 -0.65 -18.44 10.00
N GLU A 310 -1.73 -18.02 10.63
CA GLU A 310 -2.84 -17.32 9.96
C GLU A 310 -2.93 -15.85 10.34
N PHE A 311 -3.04 -14.99 9.33
CA PHE A 311 -3.21 -13.55 9.47
C PHE A 311 -4.23 -13.01 8.47
N PHE A 312 -5.00 -12.01 8.87
CA PHE A 312 -5.87 -11.24 7.99
C PHE A 312 -5.14 -10.00 7.52
N ILE A 313 -5.01 -9.86 6.23
CA ILE A 313 -4.28 -8.75 5.61
C ILE A 313 -5.30 -7.74 5.11
N SER A 314 -5.34 -6.59 5.76
CA SER A 314 -6.25 -5.51 5.43
C SER A 314 -5.53 -4.17 5.36
N ALA A 315 -6.08 -3.23 4.60
CA ALA A 315 -5.65 -1.84 4.57
C ALA A 315 -6.59 -0.93 5.40
N ASP A 316 -7.59 -1.49 6.04
CA ASP A 316 -8.52 -0.76 6.93
C ASP A 316 -7.88 -0.55 8.31
N GLN A 317 -7.35 0.64 8.53
CA GLN A 317 -6.70 1.01 9.80
C GLN A 317 -7.65 0.96 10.99
N ASN A 318 -8.96 1.22 10.78
CA ASN A 318 -9.93 1.15 11.88
C ASN A 318 -10.20 -0.31 12.28
N LEU A 319 -10.26 -1.23 11.33
CA LEU A 319 -10.37 -2.66 11.62
C LEU A 319 -9.14 -3.19 12.38
N ILE A 320 -7.96 -2.74 11.96
CA ILE A 320 -6.69 -3.08 12.63
C ILE A 320 -6.68 -2.55 14.05
N GLY A 321 -6.94 -1.25 14.25
CA GLY A 321 -6.97 -0.62 15.57
C GLY A 321 -7.98 -1.28 16.50
N TRP A 322 -9.20 -1.53 16.02
CA TRP A 322 -10.22 -2.24 16.77
C TRP A 322 -9.78 -3.66 17.18
N SER A 323 -9.15 -4.40 16.24
CA SER A 323 -8.68 -5.75 16.55
C SER A 323 -7.58 -5.78 17.62
N LEU A 324 -6.70 -4.76 17.63
CA LEU A 324 -5.66 -4.59 18.65
C LEU A 324 -6.24 -4.29 20.03
N GLU A 325 -7.34 -3.55 20.13
CA GLU A 325 -8.04 -3.33 21.42
C GLU A 325 -8.75 -4.59 21.93
N LYS A 326 -9.18 -5.48 21.02
CA LYS A 326 -9.93 -6.70 21.38
C LYS A 326 -9.04 -7.89 21.73
N ASP A 327 -7.84 -7.93 21.23
CA ASP A 327 -6.91 -9.04 21.41
C ASP A 327 -5.60 -8.56 22.00
N SER A 328 -5.24 -9.05 23.17
CA SER A 328 -3.91 -8.89 23.75
C SER A 328 -2.95 -9.87 23.08
N GLY A 329 -1.83 -9.38 22.55
CA GLY A 329 -0.79 -10.21 21.96
C GLY A 329 -0.58 -9.99 20.49
N ILE A 330 -0.43 -11.08 19.70
CA ILE A 330 -0.13 -10.96 18.27
C ILE A 330 -1.35 -10.51 17.50
N PRO A 331 -1.23 -9.41 16.68
CA PRO A 331 -2.34 -8.91 15.90
C PRO A 331 -2.95 -9.97 14.98
N LEU A 332 -4.28 -10.03 14.94
CA LEU A 332 -5.01 -10.86 13.96
C LEU A 332 -5.05 -10.19 12.60
N VAL A 333 -5.31 -8.89 12.58
CA VAL A 333 -5.42 -8.06 11.39
C VAL A 333 -4.16 -7.23 11.25
N VAL A 334 -3.51 -7.28 10.09
CA VAL A 334 -2.19 -6.66 9.88
C VAL A 334 -2.15 -5.96 8.52
N LEU A 335 -1.44 -4.81 8.47
CA LEU A 335 -1.16 -4.14 7.21
C LEU A 335 -0.19 -4.95 6.32
N PRO A 336 -0.37 -4.95 4.99
CA PRO A 336 0.58 -5.55 4.07
C PRO A 336 2.01 -5.03 4.24
N SER A 337 2.16 -3.73 4.54
CA SER A 337 3.46 -3.07 4.72
C SER A 337 4.25 -3.61 5.92
N ILE A 338 3.57 -3.98 7.01
CA ILE A 338 4.22 -4.58 8.18
C ILE A 338 4.83 -5.93 7.81
N TRP A 339 4.05 -6.79 7.15
CA TRP A 339 4.56 -8.08 6.72
C TRP A 339 5.63 -7.96 5.65
N LEU A 340 5.48 -7.05 4.69
CA LEU A 340 6.53 -6.77 3.70
C LEU A 340 7.83 -6.38 4.39
N THR A 341 7.79 -5.48 5.38
CA THR A 341 8.96 -5.08 6.16
C THR A 341 9.60 -6.27 6.88
N ILE A 342 8.79 -7.14 7.49
CA ILE A 342 9.29 -8.35 8.17
C ILE A 342 9.91 -9.30 7.15
N MET A 343 9.26 -9.57 6.03
CA MET A 343 9.79 -10.45 4.98
C MET A 343 11.09 -9.93 4.39
N LEU A 344 11.19 -8.64 4.08
CA LEU A 344 12.40 -8.01 3.55
C LEU A 344 13.57 -8.06 4.54
N ARG A 345 13.30 -8.16 5.85
CA ARG A 345 14.33 -8.31 6.86
C ARG A 345 15.02 -9.69 6.83
N PHE A 346 14.30 -10.73 6.43
CA PHE A 346 14.76 -12.12 6.51
C PHE A 346 15.02 -12.75 5.16
N SER A 347 14.33 -12.34 4.11
CA SER A 347 14.57 -12.79 2.74
C SER A 347 15.51 -11.81 2.04
N GLY A 348 16.38 -12.32 1.19
CA GLY A 348 17.24 -11.48 0.34
C GLY A 348 16.44 -10.47 -0.48
N ARG A 349 17.11 -9.43 -0.98
CA ARG A 349 16.50 -8.46 -1.88
C ARG A 349 16.21 -9.13 -3.23
N THR A 350 15.05 -8.86 -3.82
CA THR A 350 14.68 -9.37 -5.15
C THR A 350 15.12 -8.42 -6.26
N ALA A 351 15.11 -8.89 -7.51
CA ALA A 351 15.34 -8.03 -8.68
C ALA A 351 14.31 -6.87 -8.79
N ASN A 352 13.17 -6.97 -8.13
CA ASN A 352 12.13 -5.93 -8.08
C ASN A 352 12.26 -4.99 -6.88
N ASP A 353 13.32 -5.07 -6.09
CA ASP A 353 13.54 -4.23 -4.89
C ASP A 353 13.52 -2.74 -5.18
N TYR A 354 13.92 -2.32 -6.38
CA TYR A 354 13.83 -0.92 -6.78
C TYR A 354 12.38 -0.40 -6.76
N LYS A 355 11.43 -1.19 -7.27
CA LYS A 355 10.01 -0.83 -7.23
C LYS A 355 9.46 -0.83 -5.81
N ALA A 356 9.84 -1.83 -5.00
CA ALA A 356 9.48 -1.91 -3.59
C ALA A 356 10.07 -0.75 -2.79
N PHE A 357 11.29 -0.34 -3.08
CA PHE A 357 11.94 0.83 -2.50
C PHE A 357 11.22 2.13 -2.86
N CYS A 358 10.90 2.36 -4.13
CA CYS A 358 10.11 3.52 -4.54
C CYS A 358 8.73 3.53 -3.86
N SER A 359 8.04 2.39 -3.81
CA SER A 359 6.74 2.26 -3.13
C SER A 359 6.85 2.48 -1.62
N PHE A 360 7.94 2.05 -0.98
CA PHE A 360 8.20 2.32 0.42
C PHE A 360 8.39 3.81 0.70
N LEU A 361 9.15 4.51 -0.14
CA LEU A 361 9.31 5.96 -0.03
C LEU A 361 7.98 6.70 -0.19
N GLU A 362 7.17 6.30 -1.16
CA GLU A 362 5.85 6.87 -1.42
C GLU A 362 4.87 6.65 -0.25
N LEU A 363 4.88 5.46 0.37
CA LEU A 363 4.04 5.15 1.52
C LEU A 363 4.39 5.99 2.76
N ARG A 364 5.69 6.23 3.01
CA ARG A 364 6.14 6.99 4.18
C ARG A 364 5.88 8.49 4.05
N THR A 365 5.89 9.04 2.85
CA THR A 365 5.56 10.46 2.64
C THR A 365 4.09 10.79 2.90
N HIS A 366 3.22 9.76 2.99
CA HIS A 366 1.79 9.89 3.25
C HIS A 366 1.39 9.63 4.70
N LEU A 367 2.32 9.19 5.56
CA LEU A 367 2.03 8.98 7.00
C LEU A 367 2.18 10.30 7.77
N PRO A 368 1.22 10.67 8.64
CA PRO A 368 1.41 11.76 9.58
C PRO A 368 2.63 11.51 10.48
N GLU A 369 3.38 12.56 10.81
CA GLU A 369 4.59 12.47 11.65
C GLU A 369 4.32 11.79 13.01
N ASP A 370 3.11 11.89 13.54
CA ASP A 370 2.70 11.28 14.81
C ASP A 370 2.59 9.75 14.79
N THR A 371 2.61 9.12 13.60
CA THR A 371 2.53 7.65 13.49
C THR A 371 3.89 6.97 13.64
N ILE A 372 4.98 7.73 13.60
CA ILE A 372 6.36 7.20 13.69
C ILE A 372 6.67 6.67 15.08
N HIS A 373 6.04 7.21 16.14
CA HIS A 373 6.27 6.80 17.53
C HIS A 373 5.68 5.42 17.89
N VAL A 374 4.75 4.88 17.10
CA VAL A 374 4.09 3.58 17.38
C VAL A 374 4.96 2.38 16.98
N TYR A 375 6.01 2.58 16.20
CA TYR A 375 6.84 1.51 15.65
C TYR A 375 8.27 1.45 16.20
N GLN A 376 8.55 2.15 17.32
CA GLN A 376 9.85 2.11 18.00
C GLN A 376 9.95 1.03 19.10
N LEU A 377 9.12 -0.01 19.02
CA LEU A 377 9.21 -1.18 19.92
C LEU A 377 9.87 -2.36 19.21
#